data_d6dedb6a1599db4a79aa9712a6eb9620
#
_entry.id   d6dedb6a1599db4a79aa9712a6eb9620
#
_cell.length_a   1.000
_cell.length_b   1.000
_cell.length_c   1.000
_cell.angle_alpha   90.00
_cell.angle_beta   90.00
_cell.angle_gamma   90.00
#
_symmetry.space_group_name_H-M   'P 1'
#
loop_
_entity.id
_entity.type
_entity.pdbx_description
1 polymer ?
#
loop_
_entity_poly.entity_id
_entity_poly.type
_entity_poly.pdbx_seq_one_letter_code
_entity_poly.pdbx_strand_id
1 'polypeptide(L)'
;MLHVAHLVETIIVVVAGAAIFGSPSRLHGPLLYDDKAAVQRNPLVSGATPLHRVWDLDFWGEHELSSAESHKSFRPLVTLTYRANYLLHGHDSWGYHAVNVVLHTLNCALVPPTVRAAFGWRDPDELQLVPVAAALLFALHPVHVEAVQQIVGRAELLMALFFLLGFLGNAPPALEPCARTRAPDPSPSPNPD
;
A
#
# COMPACT_ATOMS: atom_id res chain seq x y z
N MET A 1 -6.62 1.10 -27.01
CA MET A 1 -7.72 1.63 -26.16
C MET A 1 -7.61 1.11 -24.72
N LEU A 2 -7.37 -0.17 -24.48
CA LEU A 2 -7.23 -0.81 -23.16
C LEU A 2 -6.25 -0.13 -22.19
N HIS A 3 -5.04 0.16 -22.64
CA HIS A 3 -4.03 0.83 -21.80
C HIS A 3 -4.48 2.22 -21.32
N VAL A 4 -5.31 2.91 -22.10
CA VAL A 4 -5.81 4.25 -21.76
C VAL A 4 -6.86 4.15 -20.63
N ALA A 5 -7.77 3.17 -20.68
CA ALA A 5 -8.77 2.97 -19.64
C ALA A 5 -8.13 2.66 -18.29
N HIS A 6 -7.19 1.72 -18.24
CA HIS A 6 -6.46 1.40 -17.01
C HIS A 6 -5.62 2.57 -16.48
N LEU A 7 -5.05 3.37 -17.37
CA LEU A 7 -4.33 4.58 -16.97
C LEU A 7 -5.26 5.60 -16.32
N VAL A 8 -6.43 5.83 -16.92
CA VAL A 8 -7.45 6.75 -16.37
C VAL A 8 -7.95 6.28 -15.01
N GLU A 9 -8.25 5.00 -14.85
CA GLU A 9 -8.64 4.40 -13.56
C GLU A 9 -7.56 4.64 -12.48
N THR A 10 -6.32 4.32 -12.83
CA THR A 10 -5.19 4.52 -11.90
C THR A 10 -5.06 5.99 -11.51
N ILE A 11 -5.17 6.91 -12.46
CA ILE A 11 -5.10 8.35 -12.19
C ILE A 11 -6.22 8.78 -11.24
N ILE A 12 -7.46 8.35 -11.48
CA ILE A 12 -8.61 8.69 -10.62
C ILE A 12 -8.35 8.25 -9.17
N VAL A 13 -7.92 7.01 -8.98
CA VAL A 13 -7.69 6.43 -7.65
C VAL A 13 -6.50 7.11 -6.96
N VAL A 14 -5.41 7.35 -7.68
CA VAL A 14 -4.21 8.06 -7.19
C VAL A 14 -4.56 9.48 -6.76
N VAL A 15 -5.29 10.22 -7.60
CA VAL A 15 -5.72 11.58 -7.28
C VAL A 15 -6.65 11.61 -6.07
N ALA A 16 -7.59 10.66 -5.97
CA ALA A 16 -8.49 10.56 -4.82
C ALA A 16 -7.73 10.32 -3.52
N GLY A 17 -6.81 9.34 -3.48
CA GLY A 17 -6.00 9.04 -2.32
C GLY A 17 -5.07 10.20 -1.92
N ALA A 18 -4.43 10.83 -2.90
CA ALA A 18 -3.56 11.98 -2.66
C ALA A 18 -4.33 13.21 -2.16
N ALA A 19 -5.51 13.50 -2.73
CA ALA A 19 -6.29 14.68 -2.37
C ALA A 19 -6.80 14.66 -0.92
N ILE A 20 -7.17 13.47 -0.42
CA ILE A 20 -7.68 13.34 0.94
C ILE A 20 -6.60 13.60 1.99
N PHE A 21 -5.41 13.06 1.80
CA PHE A 21 -4.36 13.10 2.81
C PHE A 21 -3.27 14.14 2.52
N GLY A 22 -3.15 14.62 1.27
CA GLY A 22 -2.08 15.51 0.80
C GLY A 22 -2.34 17.00 1.00
N SER A 23 -3.34 17.41 1.79
CA SER A 23 -3.56 18.84 2.04
C SER A 23 -2.40 19.46 2.83
N PRO A 24 -2.01 20.71 2.56
CA PRO A 24 -0.90 21.36 3.25
C PRO A 24 -1.01 21.32 4.79
N SER A 25 -2.21 21.49 5.34
CA SER A 25 -2.44 21.44 6.78
C SER A 25 -2.17 20.05 7.38
N ARG A 26 -2.40 18.99 6.63
CA ARG A 26 -2.14 17.60 7.05
C ARG A 26 -0.67 17.24 6.91
N LEU A 27 -0.03 17.68 5.83
CA LEU A 27 1.39 17.43 5.60
C LEU A 27 2.28 18.13 6.64
N HIS A 28 1.86 19.28 7.14
CA HIS A 28 2.57 20.00 8.21
C HIS A 28 1.99 19.69 9.60
N GLY A 29 1.27 18.58 9.75
CA GLY A 29 0.77 18.11 11.03
C GLY A 29 1.91 17.87 12.03
N PRO A 30 1.65 18.03 13.35
CA PRO A 30 2.68 17.79 14.37
C PRO A 30 2.96 16.29 14.53
N LEU A 31 4.15 15.99 15.01
CA LEU A 31 4.49 14.64 15.48
C LEU A 31 3.67 14.34 16.75
N LEU A 32 2.89 13.27 16.73
CA LEU A 32 1.97 12.91 17.82
C LEU A 32 2.39 11.59 18.47
N TYR A 33 2.17 11.49 19.76
CA TYR A 33 2.34 10.23 20.53
C TYR A 33 3.61 9.44 20.17
N ASP A 34 3.45 8.31 19.54
CA ASP A 34 4.50 7.36 19.16
C ASP A 34 5.46 7.92 18.10
N ASP A 35 5.02 8.87 17.30
CA ASP A 35 5.88 9.53 16.31
C ASP A 35 7.08 10.21 16.97
N LYS A 36 6.87 10.79 18.16
CA LYS A 36 7.97 11.43 18.91
C LYS A 36 9.02 10.43 19.36
N ALA A 37 8.60 9.24 19.80
CA ALA A 37 9.52 8.20 20.22
C ALA A 37 10.20 7.55 19.01
N ALA A 38 9.41 7.15 18.00
CA ALA A 38 9.92 6.42 16.85
C ALA A 38 10.79 7.26 15.91
N VAL A 39 10.57 8.60 15.85
CA VAL A 39 11.27 9.49 14.93
C VAL A 39 12.13 10.51 15.66
N GLN A 40 11.52 11.36 16.50
CA GLN A 40 12.19 12.54 17.04
C GLN A 40 13.27 12.17 18.06
N ARG A 41 12.97 11.21 18.96
CA ARG A 41 13.89 10.76 20.02
C ARG A 41 14.73 9.55 19.64
N ASN A 42 14.47 8.93 18.48
CA ASN A 42 15.14 7.73 18.06
C ASN A 42 16.57 8.01 17.58
N PRO A 43 17.60 7.53 18.27
CA PRO A 43 19.01 7.79 17.92
C PRO A 43 19.42 7.09 16.61
N LEU A 44 18.73 6.04 16.20
CA LEU A 44 18.93 5.43 14.88
C LEU A 44 18.48 6.35 13.76
N VAL A 45 17.39 7.09 13.97
CA VAL A 45 16.85 8.01 12.96
C VAL A 45 17.73 9.26 12.86
N SER A 46 18.09 9.88 13.97
CA SER A 46 18.92 11.09 13.97
C SER A 46 20.38 10.83 13.56
N GLY A 47 20.85 9.59 13.66
CA GLY A 47 22.24 9.24 13.37
C GLY A 47 23.19 9.32 14.52
N ALA A 48 22.70 9.55 15.73
CA ALA A 48 23.51 9.45 16.94
C ALA A 48 24.01 8.01 17.17
N THR A 49 23.23 7.01 16.69
CA THR A 49 23.64 5.60 16.71
C THR A 49 24.00 5.13 15.30
N PRO A 50 25.10 4.36 15.14
CA PRO A 50 25.52 3.82 13.85
C PRO A 50 24.44 2.95 13.18
N LEU A 51 24.32 3.05 11.85
CA LEU A 51 23.25 2.45 11.09
C LEU A 51 23.15 0.93 11.22
N HIS A 52 24.28 0.22 11.35
CA HIS A 52 24.28 -1.23 11.49
C HIS A 52 23.54 -1.71 12.76
N ARG A 53 23.42 -0.87 13.78
CA ARG A 53 22.69 -1.19 15.01
C ARG A 53 21.16 -1.29 14.79
N VAL A 54 20.66 -0.93 13.62
CA VAL A 54 19.23 -1.11 13.26
C VAL A 54 18.79 -2.57 13.32
N TRP A 55 19.74 -3.51 13.25
CA TRP A 55 19.47 -4.95 13.33
C TRP A 55 19.46 -5.50 14.74
N ASP A 56 20.03 -4.75 15.69
CA ASP A 56 20.20 -5.17 17.08
C ASP A 56 19.23 -4.49 18.05
N LEU A 57 18.76 -3.27 17.67
CA LEU A 57 17.91 -2.45 18.52
C LEU A 57 16.43 -2.62 18.16
N ASP A 58 15.58 -2.36 19.14
CA ASP A 58 14.15 -2.31 18.94
C ASP A 58 13.72 -1.10 18.06
N PHE A 59 12.47 -1.08 17.68
CA PHE A 59 11.90 -0.05 16.83
C PHE A 59 12.07 1.38 17.39
N TRP A 60 12.14 1.52 18.70
CA TRP A 60 12.30 2.79 19.39
C TRP A 60 13.75 3.25 19.45
N GLY A 61 14.69 2.34 19.19
CA GLY A 61 16.13 2.57 19.27
C GLY A 61 16.66 2.73 20.71
N GLU A 62 15.88 2.31 21.69
CA GLU A 62 16.19 2.47 23.12
C GLU A 62 16.91 1.26 23.69
N HIS A 63 16.47 0.04 23.35
CA HIS A 63 16.97 -1.19 23.92
C HIS A 63 17.40 -2.21 22.87
N GLU A 64 18.38 -3.04 23.24
CA GLU A 64 18.73 -4.20 22.42
C GLU A 64 17.58 -5.21 22.41
N LEU A 65 17.34 -5.83 21.26
CA LEU A 65 16.32 -6.86 21.11
C LEU A 65 16.50 -8.04 22.08
N SER A 66 17.73 -8.30 22.51
CA SER A 66 18.07 -9.32 23.52
C SER A 66 17.69 -8.92 24.94
N SER A 67 17.63 -7.62 25.25
CA SER A 67 17.34 -7.10 26.58
C SER A 67 15.92 -7.46 27.06
N ALA A 68 15.78 -7.75 28.35
CA ALA A 68 14.47 -7.95 28.98
C ALA A 68 13.59 -6.68 28.99
N GLU A 69 14.21 -5.51 28.93
CA GLU A 69 13.56 -4.20 28.95
C GLU A 69 13.03 -3.79 27.57
N SER A 70 13.48 -4.46 26.51
CA SER A 70 13.06 -4.17 25.15
C SER A 70 11.61 -4.53 24.91
N HIS A 71 10.89 -3.67 24.21
CA HIS A 71 9.53 -3.89 23.73
C HIS A 71 9.43 -5.02 22.66
N LYS A 72 10.57 -5.53 22.18
CA LYS A 72 10.68 -6.58 21.15
C LYS A 72 10.05 -6.22 19.79
N SER A 73 9.63 -4.99 19.59
CA SER A 73 9.18 -4.56 18.27
C SER A 73 10.38 -4.36 17.34
N PHE A 74 10.36 -5.06 16.21
CA PHE A 74 11.46 -5.06 15.25
C PHE A 74 10.97 -4.66 13.86
N ARG A 75 11.32 -3.44 13.44
CA ARG A 75 10.86 -2.85 12.16
C ARG A 75 12.00 -2.14 11.44
N PRO A 76 13.10 -2.83 11.09
CA PRO A 76 14.32 -2.20 10.58
C PRO A 76 14.08 -1.39 9.30
N LEU A 77 13.29 -1.91 8.36
CA LEU A 77 12.99 -1.21 7.11
C LEU A 77 12.25 0.10 7.36
N VAL A 78 11.32 0.14 8.30
CA VAL A 78 10.59 1.36 8.66
C VAL A 78 11.56 2.38 9.23
N THR A 79 12.41 1.98 10.19
CA THR A 79 13.44 2.84 10.80
C THR A 79 14.42 3.39 9.74
N LEU A 80 14.84 2.56 8.78
CA LEU A 80 15.67 2.99 7.66
C LEU A 80 14.99 4.07 6.80
N THR A 81 13.69 3.95 6.55
CA THR A 81 12.95 5.00 5.83
C THR A 81 12.86 6.30 6.62
N TYR A 82 12.75 6.24 7.95
CA TYR A 82 12.79 7.43 8.80
C TYR A 82 14.17 8.08 8.78
N ARG A 83 15.23 7.28 8.82
CA ARG A 83 16.60 7.78 8.67
C ARG A 83 16.78 8.50 7.33
N ALA A 84 16.29 7.93 6.23
CA ALA A 84 16.33 8.59 4.93
C ALA A 84 15.55 9.92 4.93
N ASN A 85 14.36 9.97 5.54
CA ASN A 85 13.63 11.21 5.73
C ASN A 85 14.42 12.24 6.54
N TYR A 86 15.03 11.81 7.64
CA TYR A 86 15.83 12.69 8.50
C TYR A 86 17.00 13.32 7.74
N LEU A 87 17.70 12.53 6.92
CA LEU A 87 18.82 13.04 6.11
C LEU A 87 18.38 14.08 5.09
N LEU A 88 17.14 14.05 4.62
CA LEU A 88 16.60 14.98 3.63
C LEU A 88 15.93 16.21 4.26
N HIS A 89 15.22 16.02 5.38
CA HIS A 89 14.31 17.02 5.95
C HIS A 89 14.55 17.31 7.43
N GLY A 90 15.51 16.66 8.08
CA GLY A 90 15.69 16.76 9.54
C GLY A 90 14.45 16.28 10.28
N HIS A 91 13.98 17.09 11.23
CA HIS A 91 12.73 16.82 11.98
C HIS A 91 11.49 17.53 11.41
N ASP A 92 11.56 18.08 10.19
CA ASP A 92 10.38 18.65 9.55
C ASP A 92 9.37 17.54 9.23
N SER A 93 8.20 17.61 9.87
CA SER A 93 7.15 16.59 9.75
C SER A 93 6.63 16.42 8.33
N TRP A 94 6.72 17.48 7.51
CA TRP A 94 6.24 17.47 6.13
C TRP A 94 6.79 16.29 5.33
N GLY A 95 8.10 16.07 5.37
CA GLY A 95 8.73 15.00 4.60
C GLY A 95 8.27 13.62 5.01
N TYR A 96 7.98 13.41 6.29
CA TYR A 96 7.50 12.13 6.80
C TYR A 96 6.06 11.86 6.39
N HIS A 97 5.18 12.86 6.54
CA HIS A 97 3.79 12.76 6.08
C HIS A 97 3.70 12.57 4.56
N ALA A 98 4.52 13.30 3.79
CA ALA A 98 4.56 13.17 2.35
C ALA A 98 4.88 11.73 1.91
N VAL A 99 5.86 11.08 2.54
CA VAL A 99 6.18 9.66 2.25
C VAL A 99 5.01 8.74 2.58
N ASN A 100 4.31 8.95 3.70
CA ASN A 100 3.14 8.14 4.03
C ASN A 100 2.01 8.33 3.00
N VAL A 101 1.75 9.55 2.55
CA VAL A 101 0.77 9.83 1.49
C VAL A 101 1.16 9.14 0.18
N VAL A 102 2.44 9.21 -0.20
CA VAL A 102 2.94 8.51 -1.40
C VAL A 102 2.75 7.00 -1.28
N LEU A 103 3.11 6.39 -0.14
CA LEU A 103 2.93 4.95 0.09
C LEU A 103 1.45 4.56 0.03
N HIS A 104 0.55 5.33 0.66
CA HIS A 104 -0.89 5.10 0.57
C HIS A 104 -1.37 5.16 -0.88
N THR A 105 -0.94 6.18 -1.62
CA THR A 105 -1.31 6.37 -3.03
C THR A 105 -0.83 5.22 -3.91
N LEU A 106 0.38 4.71 -3.67
CA LEU A 106 0.90 3.50 -4.35
C LEU A 106 0.05 2.26 -4.02
N ASN A 107 -0.32 2.09 -2.74
CA ASN A 107 -1.23 1.01 -2.35
C ASN A 107 -2.56 1.12 -3.07
N CYS A 108 -3.16 2.31 -3.13
CA CYS A 108 -4.40 2.56 -3.88
C CYS A 108 -4.26 2.16 -5.36
N ALA A 109 -3.15 2.50 -6.00
CA ALA A 109 -2.88 2.15 -7.40
C ALA A 109 -2.75 0.64 -7.65
N LEU A 110 -2.34 -0.12 -6.63
CA LEU A 110 -2.19 -1.58 -6.71
C LEU A 110 -3.51 -2.34 -6.45
N VAL A 111 -4.53 -1.70 -5.88
CA VAL A 111 -5.82 -2.37 -5.61
C VAL A 111 -6.52 -2.84 -6.89
N PRO A 112 -6.68 -2.03 -7.96
CA PRO A 112 -7.36 -2.50 -9.16
C PRO A 112 -6.72 -3.75 -9.79
N PRO A 113 -5.41 -3.80 -10.06
CA PRO A 113 -4.80 -5.00 -10.60
C PRO A 113 -4.89 -6.19 -9.64
N THR A 114 -4.83 -5.97 -8.33
CA THR A 114 -4.99 -7.03 -7.33
C THR A 114 -6.39 -7.63 -7.37
N VAL A 115 -7.42 -6.80 -7.45
CA VAL A 115 -8.81 -7.28 -7.59
C VAL A 115 -8.98 -8.09 -8.87
N ARG A 116 -8.47 -7.60 -10.00
CA ARG A 116 -8.52 -8.35 -11.28
C ARG A 116 -7.82 -9.70 -11.16
N ALA A 117 -6.63 -9.72 -10.58
CA ALA A 117 -5.88 -10.96 -10.38
C ALA A 117 -6.61 -11.95 -9.45
N ALA A 118 -7.19 -11.46 -8.34
CA ALA A 118 -7.90 -12.28 -7.37
C ALA A 118 -9.16 -12.95 -7.95
N PHE A 119 -9.87 -12.27 -8.85
CA PHE A 119 -11.09 -12.80 -9.48
C PHE A 119 -10.83 -13.44 -10.85
N GLY A 120 -9.59 -13.45 -11.33
CA GLY A 120 -9.23 -14.00 -12.65
C GLY A 120 -9.83 -13.21 -13.81
N TRP A 121 -10.22 -11.95 -13.60
CA TRP A 121 -10.82 -11.12 -14.64
C TRP A 121 -9.77 -10.65 -15.64
N ARG A 122 -9.96 -11.06 -16.89
CA ARG A 122 -9.05 -10.72 -18.00
C ARG A 122 -9.72 -9.92 -19.09
N ASP A 123 -11.05 -10.00 -19.18
CA ASP A 123 -11.76 -9.29 -20.23
C ASP A 123 -11.74 -7.80 -19.91
N PRO A 124 -11.14 -7.00 -20.80
CA PRO A 124 -11.12 -5.55 -20.63
C PRO A 124 -12.51 -4.92 -20.71
N ASP A 125 -13.47 -5.62 -21.30
CA ASP A 125 -14.85 -5.16 -21.45
C ASP A 125 -15.73 -5.61 -20.28
N GLU A 126 -15.28 -6.56 -19.43
CA GLU A 126 -15.99 -6.97 -18.23
C GLU A 126 -15.74 -5.99 -17.06
N LEU A 127 -16.77 -5.26 -16.74
CA LEU A 127 -16.97 -4.44 -15.54
C LEU A 127 -15.68 -3.86 -14.90
N GLN A 128 -15.10 -2.87 -15.55
CA GLN A 128 -14.04 -2.04 -14.96
C GLN A 128 -14.50 -1.32 -13.69
N LEU A 129 -15.82 -1.26 -13.46
CA LEU A 129 -16.41 -0.57 -12.32
C LEU A 129 -16.02 -1.21 -10.97
N VAL A 130 -15.96 -2.53 -10.86
CA VAL A 130 -15.69 -3.21 -9.58
C VAL A 130 -14.26 -2.97 -9.08
N PRO A 131 -13.19 -3.14 -9.87
CA PRO A 131 -11.84 -2.81 -9.44
C PRO A 131 -11.69 -1.34 -9.05
N VAL A 132 -12.30 -0.42 -9.80
CA VAL A 132 -12.26 1.02 -9.49
C VAL A 132 -13.03 1.31 -8.21
N ALA A 133 -14.23 0.76 -8.04
CA ALA A 133 -15.02 0.95 -6.82
C ALA A 133 -14.29 0.39 -5.59
N ALA A 134 -13.67 -0.78 -5.69
CA ALA A 134 -12.87 -1.35 -4.62
C ALA A 134 -11.68 -0.44 -4.25
N ALA A 135 -10.99 0.09 -5.27
CA ALA A 135 -9.86 0.99 -5.05
C ALA A 135 -10.29 2.35 -4.46
N LEU A 136 -11.42 2.90 -4.88
CA LEU A 136 -11.97 4.12 -4.29
C LEU A 136 -12.43 3.88 -2.85
N LEU A 137 -13.10 2.77 -2.56
CA LEU A 137 -13.45 2.39 -1.20
C LEU A 137 -12.20 2.26 -0.32
N PHE A 138 -11.15 1.63 -0.83
CA PHE A 138 -9.87 1.56 -0.12
C PHE A 138 -9.27 2.95 0.09
N ALA A 139 -9.16 3.77 -0.97
CA ALA A 139 -8.53 5.08 -0.91
C ALA A 139 -9.24 6.04 0.06
N LEU A 140 -10.58 5.98 0.11
CA LEU A 140 -11.43 6.92 0.84
C LEU A 140 -11.84 6.40 2.24
N HIS A 141 -11.52 5.15 2.58
CA HIS A 141 -11.99 4.55 3.81
C HIS A 141 -11.36 5.24 5.04
N PRO A 142 -12.16 5.67 6.01
CA PRO A 142 -11.67 6.43 7.17
C PRO A 142 -10.69 5.64 8.06
N VAL A 143 -10.65 4.31 7.98
CA VAL A 143 -9.66 3.48 8.69
C VAL A 143 -8.22 3.86 8.34
N HIS A 144 -7.97 4.38 7.14
CA HIS A 144 -6.63 4.76 6.71
C HIS A 144 -6.12 6.08 7.32
N VAL A 145 -6.98 6.82 8.01
CA VAL A 145 -6.56 8.07 8.68
C VAL A 145 -5.44 7.79 9.67
N GLU A 146 -5.56 6.74 10.46
CA GLU A 146 -4.52 6.36 11.42
C GLU A 146 -3.22 5.96 10.71
N ALA A 147 -3.29 5.05 9.76
CA ALA A 147 -2.12 4.56 9.03
C ALA A 147 -1.39 5.64 8.22
N VAL A 148 -2.11 6.65 7.69
CA VAL A 148 -1.52 7.68 6.82
C VAL A 148 -1.09 8.91 7.60
N GLN A 149 -1.91 9.37 8.58
CA GLN A 149 -1.63 10.61 9.30
C GLN A 149 -0.68 10.42 10.49
N GLN A 150 -0.61 9.26 11.11
CA GLN A 150 0.46 8.94 12.05
C GLN A 150 1.70 8.48 11.27
N ILE A 151 2.85 9.03 11.62
CA ILE A 151 4.11 8.67 10.93
C ILE A 151 4.48 7.21 11.20
N VAL A 152 4.21 6.72 12.42
CA VAL A 152 4.41 5.30 12.78
C VAL A 152 3.55 4.34 11.97
N GLY A 153 2.43 4.79 11.42
CA GLY A 153 1.56 4.04 10.50
C GLY A 153 2.24 3.67 9.18
N ARG A 154 3.46 4.18 8.92
CA ARG A 154 4.29 3.74 7.79
C ARG A 154 4.54 2.23 7.77
N ALA A 155 4.56 1.60 8.91
CA ALA A 155 4.72 0.15 9.02
C ALA A 155 3.58 -0.59 8.32
N GLU A 156 2.33 -0.16 8.52
CA GLU A 156 1.14 -0.72 7.88
C GLU A 156 1.12 -0.43 6.39
N LEU A 157 1.52 0.78 6.00
CA LEU A 157 1.59 1.18 4.59
C LEU A 157 2.62 0.37 3.80
N LEU A 158 3.81 0.14 4.38
CA LEU A 158 4.84 -0.72 3.79
C LEU A 158 4.42 -2.18 3.77
N MET A 159 3.79 -2.67 4.84
CA MET A 159 3.25 -4.03 4.89
C MET A 159 2.22 -4.24 3.78
N ALA A 160 1.27 -3.32 3.61
CA ALA A 160 0.27 -3.38 2.55
C ALA A 160 0.92 -3.35 1.17
N LEU A 161 1.92 -2.49 0.95
CA LEU A 161 2.66 -2.41 -0.30
C LEU A 161 3.32 -3.74 -0.66
N PHE A 162 4.08 -4.31 0.27
CA PHE A 162 4.76 -5.59 0.03
C PHE A 162 3.78 -6.75 -0.12
N PHE A 163 2.68 -6.74 0.62
CA PHE A 163 1.62 -7.74 0.48
C PHE A 163 1.00 -7.70 -0.93
N LEU A 164 0.59 -6.51 -1.40
CA LEU A 164 -0.02 -6.34 -2.72
C LEU A 164 0.97 -6.71 -3.85
N LEU A 165 2.22 -6.28 -3.75
CA LEU A 165 3.26 -6.64 -4.72
C LEU A 165 3.55 -8.14 -4.71
N GLY A 166 3.65 -8.75 -3.54
CA GLY A 166 3.84 -10.19 -3.38
C GLY A 166 2.69 -11.00 -3.94
N PHE A 167 1.45 -10.55 -3.70
CA PHE A 167 0.26 -11.18 -4.27
C PHE A 167 0.27 -11.11 -5.81
N LEU A 168 0.53 -9.93 -6.37
CA LEU A 168 0.59 -9.75 -7.82
C LEU A 168 1.73 -10.54 -8.47
N GLY A 169 2.89 -10.60 -7.80
CA GLY A 169 4.04 -11.37 -8.31
C GLY A 169 3.84 -12.89 -8.28
N ASN A 170 2.92 -13.38 -7.44
CA ASN A 170 2.60 -14.80 -7.31
C ASN A 170 1.20 -15.16 -7.85
N ALA A 171 0.48 -14.20 -8.42
CA ALA A 171 -0.83 -14.46 -8.99
C ALA A 171 -0.70 -15.51 -10.10
N PRO A 172 -1.47 -16.62 -10.05
CA PRO A 172 -1.39 -17.65 -11.08
C PRO A 172 -1.72 -17.02 -12.45
N PRO A 173 -1.10 -17.50 -13.53
CA PRO A 173 -1.56 -17.14 -14.86
C PRO A 173 -3.06 -17.49 -14.90
N ALA A 174 -3.90 -16.51 -15.32
CA ALA A 174 -5.35 -16.68 -15.24
C ALA A 174 -5.71 -18.05 -15.83
N LEU A 175 -6.54 -18.76 -15.09
CA LEU A 175 -7.16 -19.98 -15.60
C LEU A 175 -7.81 -19.66 -16.95
N GLU A 176 -7.51 -20.47 -17.98
CA GLU A 176 -8.23 -20.41 -19.24
C GLU A 176 -9.72 -20.34 -18.93
N PRO A 177 -10.51 -19.46 -19.58
CA PRO A 177 -11.94 -19.45 -19.35
C PRO A 177 -12.41 -20.89 -19.56
N CYS A 178 -12.98 -21.49 -18.51
CA CYS A 178 -13.62 -22.79 -18.64
C CYS A 178 -14.51 -22.65 -19.88
N ALA A 179 -14.16 -23.37 -20.94
CA ALA A 179 -14.87 -23.28 -22.20
C ALA A 179 -16.36 -23.37 -21.85
N ARG A 180 -17.09 -22.27 -22.03
CA ARG A 180 -18.54 -22.31 -21.88
C ARG A 180 -18.93 -23.51 -22.69
N THR A 181 -19.41 -24.55 -22.03
CA THR A 181 -19.97 -25.71 -22.68
C THR A 181 -20.97 -25.16 -23.66
N ARG A 182 -20.56 -25.11 -24.93
CA ARG A 182 -21.41 -24.72 -26.03
C ARG A 182 -22.62 -25.67 -25.91
N ALA A 183 -23.78 -25.09 -25.67
CA ALA A 183 -25.01 -25.87 -25.67
C ALA A 183 -24.97 -26.75 -26.93
N PRO A 184 -25.23 -28.05 -26.83
CA PRO A 184 -25.21 -28.93 -28.00
C PRO A 184 -26.12 -28.29 -29.06
N ASP A 185 -25.61 -28.15 -30.28
CA ASP A 185 -26.41 -27.69 -31.42
C ASP A 185 -27.69 -28.50 -31.46
N PRO A 186 -28.86 -27.84 -31.59
CA PRO A 186 -30.10 -28.57 -31.74
C PRO A 186 -29.95 -29.49 -32.93
N SER A 187 -30.16 -30.80 -32.69
CA SER A 187 -30.13 -31.80 -33.74
C SER A 187 -31.04 -31.38 -34.91
N PRO A 188 -30.60 -31.56 -36.17
CA PRO A 188 -31.44 -31.22 -37.32
C PRO A 188 -32.74 -31.99 -37.21
N SER A 189 -33.86 -31.30 -37.32
CA SER A 189 -35.20 -31.89 -37.34
C SER A 189 -35.26 -32.91 -38.48
N PRO A 190 -35.85 -34.11 -38.26
CA PRO A 190 -36.05 -35.09 -39.33
C PRO A 190 -36.94 -34.47 -40.38
N ASN A 191 -36.49 -34.57 -41.63
CA ASN A 191 -37.24 -34.14 -42.83
C ASN A 191 -38.57 -34.89 -42.85
N PRO A 192 -39.71 -34.25 -43.06
CA PRO A 192 -40.94 -34.93 -43.33
C PRO A 192 -40.98 -35.34 -44.83
N ASP A 193 -40.91 -36.63 -45.09
CA ASP A 193 -41.32 -37.22 -46.38
C ASP A 193 -42.83 -37.28 -46.47
#